data_d8f1d1495b091097149b955383053fc1
#
_entry.id   d8f1d1495b091097149b955383053fc1
#
_cell.length_a   1.000
_cell.length_b   1.000
_cell.length_c   1.000
_cell.angle_alpha   90.00
_cell.angle_beta   90.00
_cell.angle_gamma   90.00
#
_symmetry.space_group_name_H-M   'P 1'
#
loop_
_entity.id
_entity.type
_entity.pdbx_description
1 polymer ?
#
loop_
_entity_poly.entity_id
_entity_poly.type
_entity_poly.pdbx_seq_one_letter_code
_entity_poly.pdbx_strand_id
1 'polypeptide(L)'
;WASAPRLRSLVRFRNREHYDRALAEGKKVILLAPHFLGLEVAGVFLAHERRIISMYKEPRNDLVDWLMRRSRLRFGGALFERDSHLKGMIRLIRSGYPFYYLPDQNPGEADHVFAPFFGVPTATLTALSRIARLADAVVIPCFTRLLPKGDGYEVLFHAPLENFPSKDPLADATQMNAAIEA
;
A
#
# COMPACT_ATOMS: atom_id res chain seq x y z
N TRP A 1 -18.73 -2.44 -11.60
CA TRP A 1 -18.27 -1.33 -10.87
C TRP A 1 -19.23 -0.94 -9.74
N ALA A 2 -18.85 -1.23 -8.50
CA ALA A 2 -19.69 -1.06 -7.34
C ALA A 2 -19.94 0.44 -7.07
N SER A 3 -21.18 0.79 -6.75
CA SER A 3 -21.51 2.12 -6.21
C SER A 3 -20.92 2.29 -4.81
N ALA A 4 -20.80 3.52 -4.31
CA ALA A 4 -20.32 3.78 -2.96
C ALA A 4 -21.07 3.01 -1.86
N PRO A 5 -22.43 2.94 -1.87
CA PRO A 5 -23.18 2.10 -0.92
C PRO A 5 -22.80 0.62 -1.02
N ARG A 6 -22.64 0.10 -2.24
CA ARG A 6 -22.25 -1.30 -2.45
C ARG A 6 -20.83 -1.57 -1.92
N LEU A 7 -19.86 -0.68 -2.14
CA LEU A 7 -18.52 -0.80 -1.57
C LEU A 7 -18.58 -0.86 -0.04
N ARG A 8 -19.35 0.03 0.58
CA ARG A 8 -19.53 0.05 2.05
C ARG A 8 -20.13 -1.25 2.58
N SER A 9 -21.04 -1.89 1.86
CA SER A 9 -21.65 -3.16 2.27
C SER A 9 -20.70 -4.35 2.11
N LEU A 10 -19.64 -4.22 1.30
CA LEU A 10 -18.69 -5.29 1.01
C LEU A 10 -17.43 -5.26 1.89
N VAL A 11 -17.11 -4.11 2.49
CA VAL A 11 -15.84 -3.94 3.21
C VAL A 11 -16.08 -3.75 4.69
N ARG A 12 -15.44 -4.56 5.50
CA ARG A 12 -15.36 -4.42 6.95
C ARG A 12 -13.94 -4.05 7.35
N PHE A 13 -13.81 -3.22 8.37
CA PHE A 13 -12.50 -2.82 8.90
C PHE A 13 -12.24 -3.47 10.25
N ARG A 14 -10.97 -3.85 10.45
CA ARG A 14 -10.46 -4.33 11.72
C ARG A 14 -9.23 -3.52 12.11
N ASN A 15 -9.17 -3.09 13.38
CA ASN A 15 -8.11 -2.27 13.97
C ASN A 15 -7.84 -0.98 13.18
N ARG A 16 -8.89 -0.38 12.62
CA ARG A 16 -8.79 0.82 11.79
C ARG A 16 -8.27 2.03 12.59
N GLU A 17 -8.38 1.99 13.90
CA GLU A 17 -7.88 3.02 14.81
C GLU A 17 -6.39 3.33 14.64
N HIS A 18 -5.57 2.38 14.20
CA HIS A 18 -4.16 2.61 13.88
C HIS A 18 -3.99 3.62 12.74
N TYR A 19 -4.79 3.45 11.69
CA TYR A 19 -4.78 4.34 10.54
C TYR A 19 -5.40 5.69 10.85
N ASP A 20 -6.59 5.69 11.47
CA ASP A 20 -7.34 6.92 11.78
C ASP A 20 -6.57 7.81 12.79
N ARG A 21 -5.91 7.20 13.78
CA ARG A 21 -5.07 7.92 14.75
C ARG A 21 -3.87 8.58 14.06
N ALA A 22 -3.15 7.85 13.21
CA ALA A 22 -2.01 8.40 12.49
C ALA A 22 -2.42 9.62 11.64
N LEU A 23 -3.57 9.55 10.97
CA LEU A 23 -4.11 10.66 10.20
C LEU A 23 -4.54 11.84 11.08
N ALA A 24 -5.19 11.58 12.21
CA ALA A 24 -5.62 12.61 13.16
C ALA A 24 -4.41 13.36 13.77
N GLU A 25 -3.31 12.66 13.98
CA GLU A 25 -2.04 13.23 14.44
C GLU A 25 -1.27 13.97 13.33
N GLY A 26 -1.83 14.05 12.12
CA GLY A 26 -1.18 14.71 10.97
C GLY A 26 0.01 13.96 10.38
N LYS A 27 0.22 12.70 10.78
CA LYS A 27 1.29 11.86 10.25
C LYS A 27 1.08 11.57 8.76
N LYS A 28 2.16 11.47 8.02
CA LYS A 28 2.16 10.97 6.65
C LYS A 28 2.12 9.45 6.72
N VAL A 29 1.28 8.83 5.89
CA VAL A 29 1.02 7.39 6.00
C VAL A 29 1.36 6.67 4.70
N ILE A 30 2.09 5.58 4.83
CA ILE A 30 2.25 4.56 3.79
C ILE A 30 1.53 3.31 4.27
N LEU A 31 0.57 2.83 3.49
CA LEU A 31 -0.11 1.57 3.73
C LEU A 31 0.69 0.46 3.02
N LEU A 32 1.29 -0.42 3.79
CA LEU A 32 2.01 -1.60 3.29
C LEU A 32 0.99 -2.68 2.95
N ALA A 33 0.66 -2.82 1.66
CA ALA A 33 -0.42 -3.67 1.17
C ALA A 33 0.07 -4.67 0.12
N PRO A 34 0.42 -5.90 0.49
CA PRO A 34 0.82 -6.93 -0.48
C PRO A 34 -0.34 -7.33 -1.40
N HIS A 35 -0.02 -8.01 -2.53
CA HIS A 35 -0.99 -8.44 -3.53
C HIS A 35 -1.89 -9.60 -3.02
N PHE A 36 -2.55 -9.37 -1.90
CA PHE A 36 -3.54 -10.31 -1.38
C PHE A 36 -4.86 -10.19 -2.13
N LEU A 37 -5.65 -11.25 -2.05
CA LEU A 37 -6.98 -11.28 -2.67
C LEU A 37 -7.85 -10.15 -2.10
N GLY A 38 -8.40 -9.32 -2.98
CA GLY A 38 -9.23 -8.19 -2.57
C GLY A 38 -8.52 -6.85 -2.44
N LEU A 39 -7.20 -6.77 -2.70
CA LEU A 39 -6.45 -5.51 -2.61
C LEU A 39 -7.08 -4.37 -3.42
N GLU A 40 -7.62 -4.65 -4.62
CA GLU A 40 -8.28 -3.65 -5.46
C GLU A 40 -9.57 -3.12 -4.80
N VAL A 41 -10.30 -3.99 -4.10
CA VAL A 41 -11.52 -3.59 -3.37
C VAL A 41 -11.17 -2.65 -2.22
N ALA A 42 -10.14 -3.01 -1.44
CA ALA A 42 -9.65 -2.16 -0.35
C ALA A 42 -9.11 -0.82 -0.87
N GLY A 43 -8.27 -0.85 -1.92
CA GLY A 43 -7.70 0.35 -2.52
C GLY A 43 -8.78 1.31 -3.04
N VAL A 44 -9.79 0.79 -3.75
CA VAL A 44 -10.92 1.59 -4.24
C VAL A 44 -11.77 2.14 -3.10
N PHE A 45 -11.99 1.36 -2.05
CA PHE A 45 -12.73 1.82 -0.88
C PHE A 45 -11.99 2.94 -0.14
N LEU A 46 -10.70 2.75 0.15
CA LEU A 46 -9.88 3.76 0.80
C LEU A 46 -9.78 5.04 -0.05
N ALA A 47 -9.69 4.89 -1.39
CA ALA A 47 -9.71 6.03 -2.31
C ALA A 47 -11.04 6.79 -2.29
N HIS A 48 -12.16 6.11 -2.03
CA HIS A 48 -13.46 6.74 -1.88
C HIS A 48 -13.57 7.59 -0.61
N GLU A 49 -12.94 7.15 0.48
CA GLU A 49 -12.98 7.89 1.75
C GLU A 49 -11.97 9.04 1.77
N ARG A 50 -10.81 8.82 1.19
CA ARG A 50 -9.73 9.81 1.13
C ARG A 50 -8.91 9.62 -0.13
N ARG A 51 -8.52 10.70 -0.78
CA ARG A 51 -7.61 10.66 -1.93
C ARG A 51 -6.32 9.95 -1.53
N ILE A 52 -6.01 8.83 -2.17
CA ILE A 52 -4.80 8.05 -1.96
C ILE A 52 -3.90 8.09 -3.19
N ILE A 53 -2.65 7.77 -2.99
CA ILE A 53 -1.67 7.57 -4.06
C ILE A 53 -1.46 6.06 -4.22
N SER A 54 -1.32 5.59 -5.45
CA SER A 54 -0.83 4.26 -5.74
C SER A 54 0.16 4.27 -6.89
N MET A 55 0.99 3.23 -6.96
CA MET A 55 1.86 2.98 -8.10
C MET A 55 1.30 1.83 -8.93
N TYR A 56 1.59 1.84 -10.23
CA TYR A 56 1.25 0.73 -11.10
C TYR A 56 2.29 0.58 -12.20
N LYS A 57 2.33 -0.59 -12.81
CA LYS A 57 3.02 -0.82 -14.05
C LYS A 57 1.99 -0.76 -15.18
N GLU A 58 2.25 0.04 -16.18
CA GLU A 58 1.36 0.18 -17.34
C GLU A 58 1.20 -1.17 -18.05
N PRO A 59 -0.04 -1.68 -18.18
CA PRO A 59 -0.31 -2.90 -18.94
C PRO A 59 -0.04 -2.68 -20.42
N ARG A 60 0.34 -3.75 -21.13
CA ARG A 60 0.55 -3.71 -22.60
C ARG A 60 -0.74 -3.51 -23.40
N ASN A 61 -1.89 -3.71 -22.80
CA ASN A 61 -3.20 -3.61 -23.43
C ASN A 61 -3.86 -2.30 -23.00
N ASP A 62 -4.09 -1.40 -23.94
CA ASP A 62 -4.63 -0.05 -23.72
C ASP A 62 -6.03 -0.07 -23.07
N LEU A 63 -6.87 -1.06 -23.40
CA LEU A 63 -8.18 -1.20 -22.77
C LEU A 63 -8.06 -1.57 -21.29
N VAL A 64 -7.12 -2.47 -20.95
CA VAL A 64 -6.84 -2.84 -19.56
C VAL A 64 -6.27 -1.65 -18.80
N ASP A 65 -5.34 -0.91 -19.40
CA ASP A 65 -4.80 0.32 -18.80
C ASP A 65 -5.90 1.33 -18.54
N TRP A 66 -6.73 1.62 -19.54
CA TRP A 66 -7.85 2.54 -19.40
C TRP A 66 -8.82 2.14 -18.29
N LEU A 67 -9.17 0.85 -18.19
CA LEU A 67 -10.04 0.32 -17.13
C LEU A 67 -9.42 0.45 -15.75
N MET A 68 -8.14 0.12 -15.61
CA MET A 68 -7.40 0.24 -14.34
C MET A 68 -7.31 1.71 -13.90
N ARG A 69 -6.88 2.60 -14.78
CA ARG A 69 -6.78 4.04 -14.49
C ARG A 69 -8.16 4.62 -14.12
N ARG A 70 -9.19 4.32 -14.91
CA ARG A 70 -10.57 4.76 -14.64
C ARG A 70 -11.06 4.27 -13.28
N SER A 71 -10.75 3.03 -12.90
CA SER A 71 -11.13 2.47 -11.61
C SER A 71 -10.43 3.18 -10.45
N ARG A 72 -9.12 3.29 -10.53
CA ARG A 72 -8.28 3.81 -9.43
C ARG A 72 -8.38 5.33 -9.25
N LEU A 73 -8.59 6.07 -10.35
CA LEU A 73 -8.68 7.53 -10.32
C LEU A 73 -10.10 8.07 -10.08
N ARG A 74 -11.13 7.22 -10.09
CA ARG A 74 -12.54 7.65 -10.02
C ARG A 74 -12.89 8.48 -8.80
N PHE A 75 -12.12 8.40 -7.72
CA PHE A 75 -12.33 9.14 -6.48
C PHE A 75 -11.27 10.23 -6.24
N GLY A 76 -10.52 10.59 -7.28
CA GLY A 76 -9.60 11.72 -7.25
C GLY A 76 -8.26 11.42 -6.57
N GLY A 77 -7.86 10.17 -6.49
CA GLY A 77 -6.50 9.77 -6.11
C GLY A 77 -5.46 10.12 -7.17
N ALA A 78 -4.20 9.81 -6.92
CA ALA A 78 -3.11 9.94 -7.87
C ALA A 78 -2.49 8.58 -8.17
N LEU A 79 -2.22 8.34 -9.45
CA LEU A 79 -1.62 7.11 -9.93
C LEU A 79 -0.28 7.44 -10.58
N PHE A 80 0.79 6.82 -10.09
CA PHE A 80 2.14 6.99 -10.60
C PHE A 80 2.60 5.72 -11.29
N GLU A 81 3.22 5.87 -12.44
CA GLU A 81 3.95 4.78 -13.07
C GLU A 81 5.19 4.43 -12.25
N ARG A 82 5.56 3.16 -12.24
CA ARG A 82 6.66 2.64 -11.42
C ARG A 82 7.98 3.36 -11.66
N ASP A 83 8.24 3.75 -12.91
CA ASP A 83 9.48 4.38 -13.35
C ASP A 83 9.38 5.92 -13.38
N SER A 84 8.25 6.48 -12.96
CA SER A 84 7.99 7.91 -13.00
C SER A 84 8.45 8.65 -11.72
N HIS A 85 8.54 9.93 -11.85
CA HIS A 85 9.05 10.93 -10.92
C HIS A 85 8.75 10.72 -9.42
N LEU A 86 9.62 10.01 -8.71
CA LEU A 86 9.60 9.84 -7.25
C LEU A 86 9.36 11.17 -6.50
N LYS A 87 9.92 12.28 -6.99
CA LYS A 87 9.76 13.61 -6.38
C LYS A 87 8.30 14.07 -6.30
N GLY A 88 7.51 13.82 -7.35
CA GLY A 88 6.07 14.17 -7.38
C GLY A 88 5.28 13.37 -6.36
N MET A 89 5.53 12.08 -6.29
CA MET A 89 4.91 11.18 -5.32
C MET A 89 5.23 11.57 -3.87
N ILE A 90 6.52 11.79 -3.55
CA ILE A 90 6.96 12.24 -2.21
C ILE A 90 6.28 13.56 -1.82
N ARG A 91 6.14 14.51 -2.75
CA ARG A 91 5.44 15.77 -2.49
C ARG A 91 3.99 15.53 -2.07
N LEU A 92 3.26 14.63 -2.75
CA LEU A 92 1.88 14.31 -2.41
C LEU A 92 1.78 13.58 -1.07
N ILE A 93 2.68 12.63 -0.77
CA ILE A 93 2.71 11.97 0.55
C ILE A 93 2.93 13.03 1.65
N ARG A 94 3.89 13.92 1.47
CA ARG A 94 4.15 15.02 2.41
C ARG A 94 2.97 15.97 2.57
N SER A 95 2.14 16.15 1.54
CA SER A 95 0.91 16.94 1.63
C SER A 95 -0.27 16.21 2.27
N GLY A 96 -0.06 14.98 2.76
CA GLY A 96 -1.04 14.23 3.54
C GLY A 96 -1.89 13.23 2.74
N TYR A 97 -1.50 12.92 1.49
CA TYR A 97 -2.11 11.82 0.75
C TYR A 97 -1.52 10.49 1.21
N PRO A 98 -2.31 9.54 1.75
CA PRO A 98 -1.81 8.21 2.05
C PRO A 98 -1.32 7.50 0.79
N PHE A 99 -0.21 6.78 0.91
CA PHE A 99 0.35 6.01 -0.19
C PHE A 99 0.05 4.52 0.00
N TYR A 100 -0.69 3.94 -0.94
CA TYR A 100 -1.01 2.51 -0.99
C TYR A 100 0.10 1.80 -1.74
N TYR A 101 1.01 1.17 -1.00
CA TYR A 101 2.27 0.60 -1.50
C TYR A 101 2.22 -0.93 -1.53
N LEU A 102 2.58 -1.50 -2.66
CA LEU A 102 2.58 -2.94 -2.94
C LEU A 102 4.04 -3.42 -3.11
N PRO A 103 4.64 -4.07 -2.10
CA PRO A 103 6.07 -4.36 -2.05
C PRO A 103 6.50 -5.67 -2.70
N ASP A 104 5.58 -6.59 -2.93
CA ASP A 104 5.78 -8.03 -3.08
C ASP A 104 5.92 -8.51 -4.53
N GLN A 105 6.30 -7.62 -5.44
CA GLN A 105 6.66 -8.01 -6.80
C GLN A 105 8.17 -8.20 -6.93
N ASN A 106 8.58 -9.11 -7.84
CA ASN A 106 9.99 -9.34 -8.14
C ASN A 106 10.70 -8.00 -8.44
N PRO A 107 11.77 -7.68 -7.71
CA PRO A 107 12.50 -6.43 -7.88
C PRO A 107 13.16 -6.27 -9.27
N GLY A 108 13.44 -7.37 -9.98
CA GLY A 108 14.23 -7.32 -11.20
C GLY A 108 15.63 -6.74 -10.91
N GLU A 109 16.02 -5.71 -11.65
CA GLU A 109 17.30 -5.00 -11.47
C GLU A 109 17.24 -3.87 -10.42
N ALA A 110 16.08 -3.64 -9.78
CA ALA A 110 15.96 -2.58 -8.78
C ALA A 110 16.74 -2.90 -7.50
N ASP A 111 17.10 -1.86 -6.74
CA ASP A 111 17.80 -1.99 -5.46
C ASP A 111 17.06 -2.94 -4.51
N HIS A 112 17.69 -4.03 -4.15
CA HIS A 112 17.16 -5.03 -3.25
C HIS A 112 18.24 -5.59 -2.30
N VAL A 113 17.78 -6.21 -1.24
CA VAL A 113 18.59 -7.01 -0.32
C VAL A 113 17.97 -8.39 -0.19
N PHE A 114 18.78 -9.37 0.21
CA PHE A 114 18.25 -10.69 0.54
C PHE A 114 17.85 -10.71 2.01
N ALA A 115 16.56 -10.60 2.26
CA ALA A 115 15.96 -10.66 3.58
C ALA A 115 15.16 -11.96 3.75
N PRO A 116 15.05 -12.52 4.97
CA PRO A 116 14.22 -13.70 5.20
C PRO A 116 12.76 -13.42 4.88
N PHE A 117 12.11 -14.40 4.21
CA PHE A 117 10.68 -14.45 4.00
C PHE A 117 10.24 -15.92 4.15
N PHE A 118 9.42 -16.21 5.16
CA PHE A 118 9.12 -17.58 5.60
C PHE A 118 10.38 -18.43 5.79
N GLY A 119 11.44 -17.84 6.37
CA GLY A 119 12.73 -18.49 6.62
C GLY A 119 13.62 -18.65 5.40
N VAL A 120 13.20 -18.20 4.21
CA VAL A 120 13.99 -18.30 2.97
C VAL A 120 14.56 -16.92 2.59
N PRO A 121 15.88 -16.79 2.29
CA PRO A 121 16.45 -15.56 1.79
C PRO A 121 15.78 -15.16 0.46
N THR A 122 15.06 -14.04 0.47
CA THR A 122 14.27 -13.58 -0.68
C THR A 122 14.70 -12.17 -1.07
N ALA A 123 14.83 -11.93 -2.39
CA ALA A 123 15.14 -10.60 -2.91
C ALA A 123 14.01 -9.62 -2.58
N THR A 124 14.30 -8.69 -1.68
CA THR A 124 13.33 -7.76 -1.08
C THR A 124 13.69 -6.33 -1.42
N LEU A 125 12.73 -5.57 -1.97
CA LEU A 125 12.91 -4.17 -2.35
C LEU A 125 13.20 -3.29 -1.14
N THR A 126 14.20 -2.40 -1.25
CA THR A 126 14.54 -1.39 -0.23
C THR A 126 13.77 -0.08 -0.40
N ALA A 127 12.92 0.02 -1.43
CA ALA A 127 12.23 1.25 -1.80
C ALA A 127 11.30 1.78 -0.69
N LEU A 128 10.65 0.88 0.09
CA LEU A 128 9.74 1.29 1.18
C LEU A 128 10.44 2.18 2.21
N SER A 129 11.57 1.75 2.74
CA SER A 129 12.30 2.50 3.76
C SER A 129 12.83 3.83 3.21
N ARG A 130 13.29 3.85 1.96
CA ARG A 130 13.70 5.09 1.28
C ARG A 130 12.54 6.07 1.12
N ILE A 131 11.38 5.60 0.65
CA ILE A 131 10.18 6.44 0.48
C ILE A 131 9.70 6.97 1.84
N ALA A 132 9.62 6.10 2.85
CA ALA A 132 9.19 6.46 4.21
C ALA A 132 10.09 7.56 4.79
N ARG A 133 11.41 7.42 4.66
CA ARG A 133 12.39 8.43 5.11
C ARG A 133 12.23 9.75 4.37
N LEU A 134 12.13 9.70 3.04
CA LEU A 134 11.98 10.91 2.21
C LEU A 134 10.66 11.62 2.45
N ALA A 135 9.61 10.90 2.77
CA ALA A 135 8.28 11.46 3.01
C ALA A 135 8.03 11.85 4.48
N ASP A 136 8.92 11.45 5.40
CA ASP A 136 8.69 11.51 6.86
C ASP A 136 7.37 10.82 7.23
N ALA A 137 7.20 9.59 6.77
CA ALA A 137 5.95 8.85 6.84
C ALA A 137 6.06 7.63 7.75
N VAL A 138 5.00 7.35 8.49
CA VAL A 138 4.82 6.07 9.20
C VAL A 138 4.31 5.01 8.22
N VAL A 139 4.74 3.77 8.44
CA VAL A 139 4.31 2.62 7.63
C VAL A 139 3.34 1.79 8.45
N ILE A 140 2.15 1.57 7.90
CA ILE A 140 1.08 0.78 8.53
C ILE A 140 0.80 -0.42 7.66
N PRO A 141 1.05 -1.67 8.12
CA PRO A 141 0.64 -2.86 7.40
C PRO A 141 -0.88 -2.89 7.25
N CYS A 142 -1.34 -3.17 6.02
CA CYS A 142 -2.76 -3.11 5.65
C CYS A 142 -3.09 -4.29 4.75
N PHE A 143 -3.76 -5.29 5.29
CA PHE A 143 -4.03 -6.54 4.58
C PHE A 143 -5.51 -6.67 4.25
N THR A 144 -5.80 -7.28 3.11
CA THR A 144 -7.17 -7.54 2.71
C THR A 144 -7.38 -9.03 2.55
N ARG A 145 -8.44 -9.54 3.17
CA ARG A 145 -8.85 -10.94 3.01
C ARG A 145 -10.30 -11.05 2.57
N LEU A 146 -10.60 -12.10 1.81
CA LEU A 146 -11.96 -12.47 1.48
C LEU A 146 -12.62 -13.12 2.69
N LEU A 147 -13.81 -12.67 3.03
CA LEU A 147 -14.59 -13.28 4.10
C LEU A 147 -15.25 -14.60 3.61
N PRO A 148 -15.43 -15.59 4.50
CA PRO A 148 -16.11 -16.84 4.14
C PRO A 148 -17.49 -16.60 3.53
N LYS A 149 -17.98 -17.55 2.74
CA LYS A 149 -19.32 -17.56 2.13
C LYS A 149 -19.65 -16.35 1.25
N GLY A 150 -18.65 -15.58 0.82
CA GLY A 150 -18.87 -14.40 -0.02
C GLY A 150 -19.39 -13.18 0.73
N ASP A 151 -19.23 -13.13 2.06
CA ASP A 151 -19.69 -12.03 2.93
C ASP A 151 -18.90 -10.72 2.73
N GLY A 152 -18.09 -10.63 1.69
CA GLY A 152 -17.31 -9.45 1.34
C GLY A 152 -15.84 -9.58 1.75
N TYR A 153 -15.25 -8.46 2.13
CA TYR A 153 -13.82 -8.33 2.41
C TYR A 153 -13.58 -7.71 3.78
N GLU A 154 -12.53 -8.16 4.45
CA GLU A 154 -12.03 -7.50 5.65
C GLU A 154 -10.70 -6.84 5.34
N VAL A 155 -10.59 -5.56 5.68
CA VAL A 155 -9.33 -4.79 5.64
C VAL A 155 -8.81 -4.68 7.06
N LEU A 156 -7.69 -5.32 7.32
CA LEU A 156 -7.03 -5.36 8.62
C LEU A 156 -5.86 -4.38 8.62
N PHE A 157 -5.84 -3.47 9.58
CA PHE A 157 -4.69 -2.61 9.86
C PHE A 157 -3.92 -3.14 11.06
N HIS A 158 -2.61 -3.19 10.96
CA HIS A 158 -1.72 -3.46 12.09
C HIS A 158 -1.20 -2.15 12.68
N ALA A 159 -0.54 -2.25 13.83
CA ALA A 159 0.18 -1.12 14.40
C ALA A 159 1.26 -0.61 13.40
N PRO A 160 1.58 0.68 13.40
CA PRO A 160 2.69 1.19 12.61
C PRO A 160 3.98 0.44 12.92
N LEU A 161 4.82 0.24 11.91
CA LEU A 161 6.15 -0.35 12.12
C LEU A 161 6.97 0.56 13.05
N GLU A 162 7.51 -0.02 14.11
CA GLU A 162 8.30 0.71 15.09
C GLU A 162 9.75 0.88 14.62
N ASN A 163 10.36 2.02 14.93
CA ASN A 163 11.73 2.34 14.54
C ASN A 163 12.02 2.18 13.03
N PHE A 164 10.98 2.37 12.21
CA PHE A 164 11.03 2.28 10.76
C PHE A 164 10.83 3.66 10.11
N PRO A 165 11.65 4.05 9.11
CA PRO A 165 12.81 3.32 8.60
C PRO A 165 14.05 3.51 9.47
N SER A 166 14.82 2.46 9.62
CA SER A 166 16.12 2.48 10.29
C SER A 166 17.26 2.94 9.34
N LYS A 167 18.52 2.86 9.80
CA LYS A 167 19.68 3.11 8.92
C LYS A 167 20.17 1.86 8.19
N ASP A 168 19.61 0.70 8.53
CA ASP A 168 19.99 -0.60 7.97
C ASP A 168 18.91 -1.10 6.99
N PRO A 169 19.19 -1.10 5.67
CA PRO A 169 18.22 -1.57 4.67
C PRO A 169 17.85 -3.05 4.84
N LEU A 170 18.75 -3.89 5.36
CA LEU A 170 18.46 -5.30 5.60
C LEU A 170 17.50 -5.48 6.77
N ALA A 171 17.71 -4.74 7.87
CA ALA A 171 16.81 -4.74 9.01
C ALA A 171 15.40 -4.24 8.61
N ASP A 172 15.33 -3.16 7.83
CA ASP A 172 14.07 -2.62 7.31
C ASP A 172 13.33 -3.63 6.41
N ALA A 173 14.05 -4.29 5.49
CA ALA A 173 13.47 -5.30 4.61
C ALA A 173 12.99 -6.54 5.40
N THR A 174 13.76 -6.96 6.42
CA THR A 174 13.39 -8.06 7.31
C THR A 174 12.11 -7.73 8.08
N GLN A 175 12.03 -6.52 8.64
CA GLN A 175 10.83 -6.07 9.35
C GLN A 175 9.60 -5.98 8.45
N MET A 176 9.78 -5.49 7.21
CA MET A 176 8.70 -5.47 6.21
C MET A 176 8.21 -6.89 5.90
N ASN A 177 9.12 -7.82 5.63
CA ASN A 177 8.77 -9.22 5.34
C ASN A 177 8.05 -9.87 6.54
N ALA A 178 8.57 -9.71 7.75
CA ALA A 178 7.96 -10.23 8.97
C ALA A 178 6.53 -9.68 9.19
N ALA A 179 6.29 -8.41 8.84
CA ALA A 179 4.96 -7.83 8.91
C ALA A 179 3.98 -8.43 7.88
N ILE A 180 4.48 -8.92 6.73
CA ILE A 180 3.65 -9.57 5.69
C ILE A 180 3.37 -11.03 6.06
N GLU A 181 4.29 -11.68 6.79
CA GLU A 181 4.14 -13.08 7.25
C GLU A 181 3.12 -13.24 8.38
N ALA A 182 2.86 -12.19 9.17
CA ALA A 182 2.00 -12.22 10.37
C ALA A 182 0.50 -12.28 10.04
#